data_a0a0128abb5d60247bd7c97fc0dc4db4
#
_entry.id   a0a0128abb5d60247bd7c97fc0dc4db4
#
_cell.length_a   1.000
_cell.length_b   1.000
_cell.length_c   1.000
_cell.angle_alpha   90.00
_cell.angle_beta   90.00
_cell.angle_gamma   90.00
#
_symmetry.space_group_name_H-M   'P 1'
#
loop_
_entity.id
_entity.type
_entity.pdbx_description
1 polymer ?
#
loop_
_entity_poly.entity_id
_entity_poly.type
_entity_poly.pdbx_seq_one_letter_code
_entity_poly.pdbx_strand_id
1 'polypeptide(L)'
;MDTCRICGEMQPVGAWGSTLSGLPPLVAWEQTTPVQRYCGMCGTPACDDDTLDCLQSQALTQSPTRLYGTSLVSPTPEVVAFMAGWDVTTKGAADQALVPFDLWVNRAHTRMLVARAILTPAQGQAILRGLSELEQRYRAGQFVVRPELEDVHTNIEKFLTDDLNLEAGLAMHTARSRNDQIVTDMRLWMRARVVNLAQLSLGLLQALTEVARLHVDSVMAGYTHHQHATISTFGHHLAAYAEAIRRVLQRLHFWYETFNYSPLGCVTGFSTTFPIDRHYTAELLGCYGPEPNSIDPVSSRWEPEAELAQILAVLLAHLSSMAQTFILLSTQEFGVLKLHPRFCSGSSIMPQKVNPDTLEVMKAKAAEATSRLQTLLTLGRANLTGYNREQQWTKYLIMETCLESFPAVSIMTRIVAHSCRPLQPNAWLQRDVGIDTARLRAMAGTGFAGATELLEQLVTHTGIEFRRLKRVTEHAVALSLQQGEGNWITHTALCQALQDEGLAVNVDAETVRRLQEPGTILAAKQVAGGPGRQALETELAQLVTFVTTQSRAWQERSDLLQAKCEQCGQC
;
A
#
# COMPACT_ATOMS: atom_id res chain seq x y z
N MET A 1 -15.43 -20.03 -7.74
CA MET A 1 -15.25 -18.90 -8.66
C MET A 1 -16.62 -18.31 -8.89
N ASP A 2 -16.84 -17.12 -8.37
CA ASP A 2 -18.11 -16.43 -8.60
C ASP A 2 -17.92 -15.40 -9.70
N THR A 3 -18.91 -15.31 -10.59
CA THR A 3 -18.89 -14.35 -11.69
C THR A 3 -19.48 -13.02 -11.21
N CYS A 4 -18.78 -11.92 -11.37
CA CYS A 4 -19.36 -10.61 -11.10
C CYS A 4 -20.50 -10.33 -12.06
N ARG A 5 -21.72 -10.16 -11.54
CA ARG A 5 -22.95 -9.95 -12.34
C ARG A 5 -22.98 -8.64 -13.12
N ILE A 6 -22.11 -7.68 -12.77
CA ILE A 6 -22.05 -6.36 -13.43
C ILE A 6 -21.05 -6.33 -14.57
N CYS A 7 -19.87 -6.94 -14.42
CA CYS A 7 -18.83 -6.94 -15.44
C CYS A 7 -18.68 -8.29 -16.17
N GLY A 8 -19.36 -9.35 -15.75
CA GLY A 8 -19.39 -10.67 -16.42
C GLY A 8 -18.13 -11.51 -16.29
N GLU A 9 -17.14 -11.08 -15.49
CA GLU A 9 -15.87 -11.80 -15.35
C GLU A 9 -15.87 -12.77 -14.17
N MET A 10 -15.28 -13.94 -14.38
CA MET A 10 -15.04 -14.94 -13.33
C MET A 10 -13.84 -14.53 -12.47
N GLN A 11 -14.05 -14.48 -11.15
CA GLN A 11 -12.99 -14.19 -10.18
C GLN A 11 -12.74 -15.41 -9.29
N PRO A 12 -11.50 -15.70 -8.91
CA PRO A 12 -11.24 -16.66 -7.86
C PRO A 12 -11.86 -16.19 -6.54
N VAL A 13 -12.65 -17.02 -5.92
CA VAL A 13 -13.24 -16.75 -4.60
C VAL A 13 -12.12 -16.45 -3.63
N GLY A 14 -12.09 -15.24 -3.07
CA GLY A 14 -11.13 -14.83 -2.05
C GLY A 14 -10.02 -13.87 -2.49
N ALA A 15 -9.91 -13.49 -3.78
CA ALA A 15 -8.74 -12.71 -4.24
C ALA A 15 -8.70 -11.24 -3.81
N TRP A 16 -9.82 -10.59 -3.49
CA TRP A 16 -9.84 -9.12 -3.33
C TRP A 16 -10.67 -8.55 -2.18
N GLY A 17 -11.40 -9.35 -1.44
CA GLY A 17 -12.36 -8.85 -0.45
C GLY A 17 -12.26 -9.42 0.95
N SER A 18 -11.46 -10.45 1.16
CA SER A 18 -11.44 -11.19 2.44
C SER A 18 -10.29 -10.83 3.38
N THR A 19 -9.46 -9.87 3.02
CA THR A 19 -8.21 -9.59 3.73
C THR A 19 -8.38 -9.01 5.14
N LEU A 20 -9.56 -8.54 5.50
CA LEU A 20 -9.81 -8.03 6.84
C LEU A 20 -10.60 -9.01 7.73
N SER A 21 -11.27 -10.02 7.14
CA SER A 21 -12.05 -11.00 7.91
C SER A 21 -11.20 -12.05 8.64
N GLY A 22 -9.93 -12.19 8.28
CA GLY A 22 -8.97 -13.10 8.92
C GLY A 22 -8.13 -12.48 10.02
N LEU A 23 -8.20 -11.17 10.25
CA LEU A 23 -7.50 -10.54 11.36
C LEU A 23 -8.22 -10.81 12.68
N PRO A 24 -7.48 -10.97 13.80
CA PRO A 24 -8.11 -11.14 15.11
C PRO A 24 -9.12 -10.03 15.38
N PRO A 25 -10.16 -10.29 16.19
CA PRO A 25 -11.13 -9.28 16.60
C PRO A 25 -10.49 -7.99 17.15
N LEU A 26 -9.24 -8.08 17.54
CA LEU A 26 -8.40 -6.98 18.01
C LEU A 26 -8.12 -5.88 16.98
N VAL A 27 -8.34 -6.14 15.69
CA VAL A 27 -8.12 -5.18 14.61
C VAL A 27 -9.44 -4.66 14.04
N ALA A 28 -10.56 -5.26 14.45
CA ALA A 28 -11.90 -4.95 13.95
C ALA A 28 -12.46 -3.58 14.41
N TRP A 29 -11.76 -2.84 15.25
CA TRP A 29 -12.21 -1.52 15.69
C TRP A 29 -12.24 -0.47 14.56
N GLU A 30 -11.50 -0.69 13.46
CA GLU A 30 -11.61 0.12 12.24
C GLU A 30 -12.83 -0.25 11.39
N GLN A 31 -13.52 -1.34 11.76
CA GLN A 31 -14.68 -1.87 11.04
C GLN A 31 -15.99 -1.51 11.76
N THR A 32 -16.27 -0.24 11.95
CA THR A 32 -17.63 0.19 12.33
C THR A 32 -18.60 0.15 11.14
N THR A 33 -18.10 -0.17 9.95
CA THR A 33 -18.92 -0.50 8.79
C THR A 33 -18.77 -1.98 8.46
N PRO A 34 -19.85 -2.73 8.16
CA PRO A 34 -19.75 -4.11 7.70
C PRO A 34 -18.78 -4.19 6.53
N VAL A 35 -17.87 -5.15 6.56
CA VAL A 35 -16.98 -5.43 5.43
C VAL A 35 -17.84 -5.87 4.27
N GLN A 36 -18.19 -4.95 3.40
CA GLN A 36 -18.78 -5.28 2.13
C GLN A 36 -17.68 -5.85 1.24
N ARG A 37 -17.85 -7.09 0.80
CA ARG A 37 -17.02 -7.66 -0.24
C ARG A 37 -17.23 -6.85 -1.52
N TYR A 38 -16.15 -6.43 -2.13
CA TYR A 38 -16.20 -5.64 -3.37
C TYR A 38 -15.72 -6.50 -4.54
N CYS A 39 -16.35 -6.35 -5.68
CA CYS A 39 -15.84 -6.92 -6.91
C CYS A 39 -14.49 -6.27 -7.25
N GLY A 40 -13.43 -7.06 -7.38
CA GLY A 40 -12.09 -6.58 -7.74
C GLY A 40 -12.03 -5.86 -9.09
N MET A 41 -13.04 -6.04 -9.96
CA MET A 41 -13.09 -5.45 -11.30
C MET A 41 -13.84 -4.12 -11.36
N CYS A 42 -14.99 -4.00 -10.72
CA CYS A 42 -15.82 -2.79 -10.82
C CYS A 42 -15.93 -2.03 -9.49
N GLY A 43 -15.33 -2.54 -8.40
CA GLY A 43 -15.36 -1.91 -7.09
C GLY A 43 -16.76 -1.82 -6.49
N THR A 44 -17.72 -2.61 -6.99
CA THR A 44 -19.07 -2.70 -6.40
C THR A 44 -19.07 -3.70 -5.26
N PRO A 45 -19.89 -3.49 -4.22
CA PRO A 45 -20.07 -4.47 -3.16
C PRO A 45 -20.49 -5.82 -3.76
N ALA A 46 -19.87 -6.92 -3.32
CA ALA A 46 -20.37 -8.25 -3.63
C ALA A 46 -21.67 -8.45 -2.85
N CYS A 47 -22.77 -8.65 -3.55
CA CYS A 47 -24.04 -8.94 -2.93
C CYS A 47 -24.10 -10.43 -2.59
N ASP A 48 -24.32 -10.75 -1.33
CA ASP A 48 -24.59 -12.13 -0.89
C ASP A 48 -26.05 -12.57 -1.18
N ASP A 49 -26.89 -11.69 -1.76
CA ASP A 49 -28.30 -11.94 -2.03
C ASP A 49 -28.71 -11.71 -3.49
N ASP A 50 -29.65 -12.54 -3.93
CA ASP A 50 -30.13 -12.77 -5.31
C ASP A 50 -30.90 -11.61 -5.99
N THR A 51 -30.75 -10.36 -5.58
CA THR A 51 -31.51 -9.27 -6.16
C THR A 51 -30.65 -8.32 -7.00
N LEU A 52 -30.74 -8.48 -8.31
CA LEU A 52 -30.26 -7.54 -9.34
C LEU A 52 -30.74 -6.08 -9.14
N ASP A 53 -31.78 -5.87 -8.35
CA ASP A 53 -32.37 -4.57 -8.06
C ASP A 53 -31.57 -3.71 -7.09
N CYS A 54 -30.67 -4.30 -6.30
CA CYS A 54 -29.96 -3.56 -5.25
C CYS A 54 -29.00 -2.50 -5.78
N LEU A 55 -28.30 -2.75 -6.88
CA LEU A 55 -27.28 -1.84 -7.39
C LEU A 55 -27.81 -0.80 -8.38
N GLN A 56 -28.83 -1.12 -9.16
CA GLN A 56 -29.48 -0.13 -10.02
C GLN A 56 -30.37 0.83 -9.22
N SER A 57 -31.09 0.34 -8.23
CA SER A 57 -31.94 1.15 -7.37
C SER A 57 -31.13 1.99 -6.37
N GLN A 58 -30.02 1.49 -5.81
CA GLN A 58 -29.15 2.26 -4.93
C GLN A 58 -28.37 3.35 -5.67
N ALA A 59 -28.02 3.15 -6.93
CA ALA A 59 -27.36 4.19 -7.75
C ALA A 59 -28.32 5.34 -8.10
N LEU A 60 -29.62 5.08 -8.13
CA LEU A 60 -30.63 6.07 -8.54
C LEU A 60 -31.38 6.72 -7.37
N THR A 61 -31.49 6.07 -6.21
CA THR A 61 -32.37 6.51 -5.12
C THR A 61 -31.66 7.01 -3.86
N GLN A 62 -30.39 6.73 -3.67
CA GLN A 62 -29.61 7.22 -2.53
C GLN A 62 -28.42 8.04 -2.99
N SER A 63 -28.64 9.32 -3.18
CA SER A 63 -27.62 10.34 -3.31
C SER A 63 -27.54 11.16 -2.02
N PRO A 64 -26.76 10.74 -1.00
CA PRO A 64 -26.52 11.62 0.14
C PRO A 64 -25.26 12.48 -0.01
N THR A 65 -24.33 12.16 -0.89
CA THR A 65 -23.06 12.90 -0.97
C THR A 65 -22.56 13.02 -2.39
N ARG A 66 -23.19 13.86 -3.19
CA ARG A 66 -22.53 14.38 -4.39
C ARG A 66 -21.53 15.45 -3.95
N LEU A 67 -20.25 15.07 -3.89
CA LEU A 67 -19.18 16.05 -3.94
C LEU A 67 -19.20 16.65 -5.32
N TYR A 68 -19.76 17.65 -5.73
CA TYR A 68 -19.75 18.38 -6.99
C TYR A 68 -19.70 17.56 -8.29
N GLY A 69 -20.49 17.92 -9.25
CA GLY A 69 -20.42 17.49 -10.64
C GLY A 69 -21.52 16.54 -11.10
N THR A 70 -21.59 16.37 -12.41
CA THR A 70 -22.58 15.57 -13.14
C THR A 70 -22.21 14.08 -13.23
N SER A 71 -21.27 13.60 -12.43
CA SER A 71 -20.88 12.20 -12.48
C SER A 71 -22.05 11.32 -12.03
N LEU A 72 -22.43 10.37 -12.88
CA LEU A 72 -23.48 9.38 -12.60
C LEU A 72 -23.10 8.45 -11.44
N VAL A 73 -21.86 8.48 -10.98
CA VAL A 73 -21.30 7.61 -9.95
C VAL A 73 -20.78 8.46 -8.80
N SER A 74 -21.39 8.28 -7.63
CA SER A 74 -20.89 8.89 -6.39
C SER A 74 -19.60 8.18 -5.93
N PRO A 75 -18.63 8.91 -5.34
CA PRO A 75 -17.50 8.31 -4.67
C PRO A 75 -17.96 7.36 -3.55
N THR A 76 -17.18 6.33 -3.27
CA THR A 76 -17.46 5.47 -2.10
C THR A 76 -17.20 6.26 -0.81
N PRO A 77 -17.84 5.91 0.33
CA PRO A 77 -17.55 6.55 1.61
C PRO A 77 -16.06 6.56 1.97
N GLU A 78 -15.33 5.51 1.62
CA GLU A 78 -13.87 5.42 1.82
C GLU A 78 -13.11 6.47 0.98
N VAL A 79 -13.51 6.68 -0.26
CA VAL A 79 -12.90 7.70 -1.14
C VAL A 79 -13.22 9.11 -0.61
N VAL A 80 -14.46 9.34 -0.15
CA VAL A 80 -14.85 10.62 0.46
C VAL A 80 -14.03 10.91 1.71
N ALA A 81 -13.91 9.94 2.63
CA ALA A 81 -13.11 10.09 3.85
C ALA A 81 -11.62 10.31 3.52
N PHE A 82 -11.09 9.62 2.51
CA PHE A 82 -9.72 9.80 2.05
C PHE A 82 -9.47 11.21 1.51
N MET A 83 -10.39 11.74 0.71
CA MET A 83 -10.27 13.09 0.13
C MET A 83 -10.50 14.21 1.15
N ALA A 84 -11.49 14.04 2.05
CA ALA A 84 -11.80 15.00 3.09
C ALA A 84 -10.67 15.15 4.11
N GLY A 85 -9.95 14.05 4.36
CA GLY A 85 -8.82 14.05 5.29
C GLY A 85 -9.22 14.37 6.73
N TRP A 86 -8.29 14.96 7.45
CA TRP A 86 -8.39 15.23 8.90
C TRP A 86 -9.44 16.23 9.32
N ASP A 87 -9.67 17.24 8.52
CA ASP A 87 -10.52 18.38 8.87
C ASP A 87 -11.98 17.97 9.10
N VAL A 88 -12.37 16.80 8.59
CA VAL A 88 -13.76 16.31 8.62
C VAL A 88 -13.93 15.08 9.51
N THR A 89 -12.84 14.40 9.89
CA THR A 89 -12.90 13.21 10.74
C THR A 89 -12.59 13.57 12.19
N THR A 90 -13.52 13.24 13.11
CA THR A 90 -13.27 13.35 14.56
C THR A 90 -12.25 12.30 14.98
N LYS A 91 -11.15 12.74 15.59
CA LYS A 91 -10.15 11.82 16.15
C LYS A 91 -10.63 11.29 17.50
N GLY A 92 -10.69 9.99 17.63
CA GLY A 92 -10.79 9.34 18.93
C GLY A 92 -9.44 9.43 19.70
N ALA A 93 -9.47 9.15 20.98
CA ALA A 93 -8.25 8.99 21.76
C ALA A 93 -7.38 7.85 21.17
N ALA A 94 -6.08 8.08 21.00
CA ALA A 94 -5.16 7.04 20.49
C ALA A 94 -5.22 5.76 21.34
N ASP A 95 -5.39 5.91 22.65
CA ASP A 95 -5.50 4.80 23.60
C ASP A 95 -6.75 3.94 23.42
N GLN A 96 -7.83 4.50 22.81
CA GLN A 96 -8.99 3.70 22.45
C GLN A 96 -8.62 2.56 21.47
N ALA A 97 -7.65 2.79 20.59
CA ALA A 97 -7.14 1.81 19.66
C ALA A 97 -6.28 0.71 20.32
N LEU A 98 -5.82 0.95 21.54
CA LEU A 98 -5.01 0.00 22.29
C LEU A 98 -5.82 -0.94 23.18
N VAL A 99 -7.09 -0.65 23.45
CA VAL A 99 -7.95 -1.48 24.31
C VAL A 99 -7.87 -2.98 23.98
N PRO A 100 -8.01 -3.42 22.72
CA PRO A 100 -7.91 -4.85 22.41
C PRO A 100 -6.53 -5.45 22.72
N PHE A 101 -5.47 -4.68 22.53
CA PHE A 101 -4.10 -5.14 22.76
C PHE A 101 -3.77 -5.20 24.25
N ASP A 102 -4.17 -4.19 25.01
CA ASP A 102 -4.00 -4.21 26.47
C ASP A 102 -4.84 -5.32 27.13
N LEU A 103 -6.03 -5.63 26.63
CA LEU A 103 -6.79 -6.80 27.03
C LEU A 103 -6.00 -8.10 26.80
N TRP A 104 -5.36 -8.24 25.64
CA TRP A 104 -4.53 -9.42 25.35
C TRP A 104 -3.31 -9.50 26.29
N VAL A 105 -2.61 -8.38 26.46
CA VAL A 105 -1.48 -8.27 27.40
C VAL A 105 -1.89 -8.60 28.82
N ASN A 106 -3.00 -8.05 29.33
CA ASN A 106 -3.52 -8.31 30.67
C ASN A 106 -3.88 -9.80 30.87
N ARG A 107 -4.47 -10.45 29.88
CA ARG A 107 -4.77 -11.88 29.91
C ARG A 107 -3.51 -12.73 29.97
N ALA A 108 -2.54 -12.46 29.09
CA ALA A 108 -1.27 -13.18 29.05
C ALA A 108 -0.51 -13.03 30.38
N HIS A 109 -0.47 -11.82 30.92
CA HIS A 109 0.16 -11.55 32.22
C HIS A 109 -0.55 -12.24 33.37
N THR A 110 -1.87 -12.14 33.46
CA THR A 110 -2.66 -12.80 34.50
C THR A 110 -2.44 -14.31 34.50
N ARG A 111 -2.44 -14.95 33.33
CA ARG A 111 -2.14 -16.40 33.21
C ARG A 111 -0.75 -16.74 33.71
N MET A 112 0.24 -15.91 33.38
CA MET A 112 1.61 -16.09 33.85
C MET A 112 1.69 -15.96 35.38
N LEU A 113 1.05 -14.95 35.96
CA LEU A 113 1.04 -14.77 37.43
C LEU A 113 0.43 -15.97 38.15
N VAL A 114 -0.64 -16.56 37.60
CA VAL A 114 -1.23 -17.81 38.17
C VAL A 114 -0.29 -18.99 37.99
N ALA A 115 0.30 -19.18 36.81
CA ALA A 115 1.22 -20.26 36.51
C ALA A 115 2.48 -20.21 37.40
N ARG A 116 2.90 -19.03 37.84
CA ARG A 116 4.02 -18.80 38.75
C ARG A 116 3.60 -18.75 40.22
N ALA A 117 2.34 -19.06 40.54
CA ALA A 117 1.76 -19.03 41.87
C ALA A 117 1.90 -17.65 42.58
N ILE A 118 2.01 -16.57 41.81
CA ILE A 118 1.98 -15.19 42.31
C ILE A 118 0.55 -14.77 42.61
N LEU A 119 -0.40 -15.20 41.77
CA LEU A 119 -1.84 -15.12 42.02
C LEU A 119 -2.41 -16.51 42.27
N THR A 120 -3.46 -16.57 43.08
CA THR A 120 -4.26 -17.78 43.21
C THR A 120 -5.07 -18.06 41.96
N PRO A 121 -5.42 -19.32 41.64
CA PRO A 121 -6.29 -19.63 40.51
C PRO A 121 -7.63 -18.89 40.57
N ALA A 122 -8.21 -18.69 41.75
CA ALA A 122 -9.46 -17.97 41.94
C ALA A 122 -9.36 -16.48 41.56
N GLN A 123 -8.27 -15.81 41.96
CA GLN A 123 -8.00 -14.43 41.59
C GLN A 123 -7.81 -14.30 40.07
N GLY A 124 -6.98 -15.17 39.49
CA GLY A 124 -6.75 -15.17 38.05
C GLY A 124 -8.03 -15.36 37.24
N GLN A 125 -8.87 -16.32 37.64
CA GLN A 125 -10.15 -16.57 36.97
C GLN A 125 -11.13 -15.38 37.10
N ALA A 126 -11.15 -14.71 38.27
CA ALA A 126 -11.97 -13.52 38.47
C ALA A 126 -11.52 -12.37 37.52
N ILE A 127 -10.21 -12.10 37.45
CA ILE A 127 -9.65 -11.10 36.54
C ILE A 127 -9.98 -11.42 35.06
N LEU A 128 -9.76 -12.68 34.65
CA LEU A 128 -10.02 -13.09 33.26
C LEU A 128 -11.50 -12.94 32.87
N ARG A 129 -12.44 -13.23 33.79
CA ARG A 129 -13.88 -12.97 33.56
C ARG A 129 -14.17 -11.47 33.42
N GLY A 130 -13.60 -10.63 34.30
CA GLY A 130 -13.76 -9.18 34.21
C GLY A 130 -13.23 -8.60 32.90
N LEU A 131 -12.06 -9.05 32.43
CA LEU A 131 -11.50 -8.66 31.13
C LEU A 131 -12.38 -9.13 29.96
N SER A 132 -13.04 -10.29 30.07
CA SER A 132 -13.97 -10.77 29.05
C SER A 132 -15.26 -9.94 29.00
N GLU A 133 -15.77 -9.50 30.14
CA GLU A 133 -16.90 -8.56 30.20
C GLU A 133 -16.52 -7.20 29.59
N LEU A 134 -15.34 -6.66 29.92
CA LEU A 134 -14.86 -5.42 29.32
C LEU A 134 -14.78 -5.55 27.78
N GLU A 135 -14.23 -6.65 27.27
CA GLU A 135 -14.17 -6.88 25.83
C GLU A 135 -15.55 -6.88 25.18
N GLN A 136 -16.55 -7.50 25.81
CA GLN A 136 -17.94 -7.48 25.30
C GLN A 136 -18.48 -6.05 25.25
N ARG A 137 -18.28 -5.26 26.31
CA ARG A 137 -18.71 -3.84 26.34
C ARG A 137 -17.97 -3.01 25.30
N TYR A 138 -16.66 -3.24 25.14
CA TYR A 138 -15.87 -2.56 24.10
C TYR A 138 -16.41 -2.85 22.69
N ARG A 139 -16.66 -4.13 22.38
CA ARG A 139 -17.24 -4.55 21.08
C ARG A 139 -18.65 -3.98 20.87
N ALA A 140 -19.41 -3.78 21.93
CA ALA A 140 -20.71 -3.13 21.87
C ALA A 140 -20.66 -1.58 21.81
N GLY A 141 -19.46 -0.98 21.78
CA GLY A 141 -19.27 0.47 21.79
C GLY A 141 -19.61 1.12 23.14
N GLN A 142 -19.71 0.33 24.21
CA GLN A 142 -20.10 0.77 25.56
C GLN A 142 -18.90 1.07 26.46
N PHE A 143 -17.68 0.78 26.02
CA PHE A 143 -16.46 1.14 26.72
C PHE A 143 -15.67 2.15 25.91
N VAL A 144 -15.52 3.34 26.49
CA VAL A 144 -14.74 4.44 25.92
C VAL A 144 -13.68 4.86 26.92
N VAL A 145 -12.44 5.00 26.45
CA VAL A 145 -11.33 5.46 27.28
C VAL A 145 -11.62 6.88 27.77
N ARG A 146 -11.63 7.05 29.07
CA ARG A 146 -11.87 8.33 29.78
C ARG A 146 -10.54 9.08 29.89
N PRO A 147 -10.40 10.26 29.27
CA PRO A 147 -9.14 11.03 29.28
C PRO A 147 -8.67 11.43 30.69
N GLU A 148 -9.59 11.65 31.62
CA GLU A 148 -9.29 11.98 33.00
C GLU A 148 -8.59 10.88 33.77
N LEU A 149 -8.60 9.65 33.23
CA LEU A 149 -7.85 8.50 33.76
C LEU A 149 -6.49 8.30 33.04
N GLU A 150 -6.07 9.25 32.26
CA GLU A 150 -4.77 9.38 31.60
C GLU A 150 -4.53 8.37 30.44
N ASP A 151 -4.69 7.05 30.66
CA ASP A 151 -4.31 6.02 29.71
C ASP A 151 -5.24 4.80 29.72
N VAL A 152 -5.07 3.92 28.73
CA VAL A 152 -5.85 2.68 28.60
C VAL A 152 -5.69 1.77 29.82
N HIS A 153 -4.50 1.70 30.41
CA HIS A 153 -4.18 0.80 31.53
C HIS A 153 -4.99 1.17 32.76
N THR A 154 -5.01 2.46 33.11
CA THR A 154 -5.81 2.97 34.24
C THR A 154 -7.30 2.79 33.98
N ASN A 155 -7.75 3.00 32.75
CA ASN A 155 -9.15 2.80 32.39
C ASN A 155 -9.59 1.33 32.57
N ILE A 156 -8.77 0.38 32.16
CA ILE A 156 -9.07 -1.06 32.33
C ILE A 156 -9.01 -1.48 33.80
N GLU A 157 -7.99 -1.00 34.56
CA GLU A 157 -7.89 -1.28 35.99
C GLU A 157 -9.10 -0.74 36.73
N LYS A 158 -9.51 0.52 36.49
CA LYS A 158 -10.67 1.14 37.09
C LYS A 158 -11.99 0.46 36.72
N PHE A 159 -12.11 -0.02 35.49
CA PHE A 159 -13.27 -0.83 35.11
C PHE A 159 -13.39 -2.10 35.95
N LEU A 160 -12.29 -2.81 36.20
CA LEU A 160 -12.30 -4.02 37.02
C LEU A 160 -12.57 -3.72 38.50
N THR A 161 -11.93 -2.68 39.06
CA THR A 161 -12.01 -2.38 40.48
C THR A 161 -13.26 -1.64 40.88
N ASP A 162 -13.63 -0.60 40.12
CA ASP A 162 -14.69 0.32 40.49
C ASP A 162 -16.03 -0.07 39.85
N ASP A 163 -16.04 -0.34 38.52
CA ASP A 163 -17.28 -0.62 37.79
C ASP A 163 -17.78 -2.06 38.05
N LEU A 164 -16.86 -3.04 38.19
CA LEU A 164 -17.19 -4.43 38.53
C LEU A 164 -17.03 -4.75 40.04
N ASN A 165 -16.54 -3.80 40.82
CA ASN A 165 -16.23 -4.01 42.23
C ASN A 165 -15.39 -5.30 42.51
N LEU A 166 -14.39 -5.54 41.65
CA LEU A 166 -13.57 -6.75 41.65
C LEU A 166 -12.27 -6.47 42.42
N GLU A 167 -12.20 -6.87 43.71
CA GLU A 167 -11.01 -6.70 44.55
C GLU A 167 -9.74 -7.34 43.92
N ALA A 168 -9.88 -8.47 43.23
CA ALA A 168 -8.79 -9.12 42.53
C ALA A 168 -8.19 -8.26 41.39
N GLY A 169 -8.92 -7.27 40.90
CA GLY A 169 -8.44 -6.32 39.87
C GLY A 169 -7.18 -5.58 40.32
N LEU A 170 -7.07 -5.23 41.60
CA LEU A 170 -5.89 -4.56 42.16
C LEU A 170 -4.61 -5.40 42.03
N ALA A 171 -4.73 -6.74 42.03
CA ALA A 171 -3.60 -7.63 41.93
C ALA A 171 -3.13 -7.85 40.45
N MET A 172 -3.90 -7.44 39.46
CA MET A 172 -3.55 -7.62 38.05
C MET A 172 -2.27 -6.86 37.66
N HIS A 173 -1.97 -5.75 38.32
CA HIS A 173 -0.79 -4.92 38.03
C HIS A 173 0.51 -5.47 38.67
N THR A 174 0.45 -6.55 39.46
CA THR A 174 1.62 -7.13 40.14
C THR A 174 2.74 -7.43 39.15
N ALA A 175 3.98 -7.06 39.50
CA ALA A 175 5.19 -7.29 38.73
C ALA A 175 5.19 -6.65 37.32
N ARG A 176 4.49 -5.53 37.14
CA ARG A 176 4.47 -4.71 35.93
C ARG A 176 4.76 -3.23 36.20
N SER A 177 5.00 -2.50 35.12
CA SER A 177 4.95 -1.04 35.06
C SER A 177 4.14 -0.61 33.85
N ARG A 178 3.57 0.61 33.87
CA ARG A 178 2.98 1.21 32.67
C ARG A 178 3.98 1.30 31.51
N ASN A 179 5.29 1.36 31.82
CA ASN A 179 6.34 1.47 30.81
C ASN A 179 6.40 0.22 29.92
N ASP A 180 6.45 -0.99 30.49
CA ASP A 180 6.48 -2.21 29.69
C ASP A 180 5.11 -2.58 29.13
N GLN A 181 4.00 -2.17 29.78
CA GLN A 181 2.66 -2.34 29.22
C GLN A 181 2.50 -1.58 27.90
N ILE A 182 2.71 -0.26 27.92
CA ILE A 182 2.48 0.56 26.73
C ILE A 182 3.41 0.20 25.57
N VAL A 183 4.68 -0.17 25.86
CA VAL A 183 5.59 -0.61 24.82
C VAL A 183 5.15 -1.95 24.22
N THR A 184 4.60 -2.85 25.06
CA THR A 184 4.05 -4.12 24.59
C THR A 184 2.80 -3.92 23.75
N ASP A 185 1.86 -3.09 24.20
CA ASP A 185 0.64 -2.78 23.45
C ASP A 185 0.96 -2.18 22.08
N MET A 186 1.87 -1.20 22.05
CA MET A 186 2.31 -0.58 20.80
C MET A 186 3.01 -1.58 19.89
N ARG A 187 3.82 -2.49 20.42
CA ARG A 187 4.47 -3.55 19.66
C ARG A 187 3.44 -4.49 19.02
N LEU A 188 2.43 -4.91 19.78
CA LEU A 188 1.35 -5.76 19.26
C LEU A 188 0.49 -5.01 18.26
N TRP A 189 0.16 -3.74 18.52
CA TRP A 189 -0.59 -2.91 17.59
C TRP A 189 0.15 -2.74 16.26
N MET A 190 1.43 -2.33 16.29
CA MET A 190 2.24 -2.16 15.08
C MET A 190 2.40 -3.47 14.32
N ARG A 191 2.62 -4.59 15.01
CA ARG A 191 2.71 -5.92 14.42
C ARG A 191 1.45 -6.27 13.61
N ALA A 192 0.27 -6.01 14.18
CA ALA A 192 -1.00 -6.19 13.47
C ALA A 192 -1.12 -5.26 12.25
N ARG A 193 -0.66 -4.00 12.37
CA ARG A 193 -0.62 -3.06 11.24
C ARG A 193 0.33 -3.51 10.14
N VAL A 194 1.49 -4.04 10.48
CA VAL A 194 2.46 -4.57 9.50
C VAL A 194 1.87 -5.74 8.72
N VAL A 195 1.19 -6.68 9.39
CA VAL A 195 0.49 -7.79 8.70
C VAL A 195 -0.57 -7.24 7.73
N ASN A 196 -1.39 -6.30 8.19
CA ASN A 196 -2.43 -5.68 7.35
C ASN A 196 -1.82 -4.91 6.16
N LEU A 197 -0.79 -4.09 6.40
CA LEU A 197 -0.12 -3.35 5.34
C LEU A 197 0.53 -4.27 4.30
N ALA A 198 1.10 -5.40 4.76
CA ALA A 198 1.65 -6.40 3.85
C ALA A 198 0.58 -7.01 2.95
N GLN A 199 -0.60 -7.35 3.50
CA GLN A 199 -1.73 -7.87 2.72
C GLN A 199 -2.24 -6.83 1.71
N LEU A 200 -2.41 -5.56 2.12
CA LEU A 200 -2.79 -4.47 1.21
C LEU A 200 -1.75 -4.25 0.10
N SER A 201 -0.46 -4.29 0.45
CA SER A 201 0.63 -4.12 -0.52
C SER A 201 0.73 -5.30 -1.49
N LEU A 202 0.43 -6.53 -1.03
CA LEU A 202 0.31 -7.71 -1.89
C LEU A 202 -0.84 -7.55 -2.89
N GLY A 203 -1.99 -7.04 -2.45
CA GLY A 203 -3.11 -6.71 -3.33
C GLY A 203 -2.72 -5.70 -4.41
N LEU A 204 -1.99 -4.65 -4.06
CA LEU A 204 -1.49 -3.67 -5.04
C LEU A 204 -0.48 -4.30 -6.00
N LEU A 205 0.48 -5.08 -5.49
CA LEU A 205 1.46 -5.78 -6.31
C LEU A 205 0.80 -6.72 -7.31
N GLN A 206 -0.19 -7.48 -6.86
CA GLN A 206 -0.97 -8.36 -7.72
C GLN A 206 -1.70 -7.58 -8.81
N ALA A 207 -2.40 -6.48 -8.47
CA ALA A 207 -3.10 -5.65 -9.44
C ALA A 207 -2.16 -5.07 -10.50
N LEU A 208 -1.01 -4.54 -10.07
CA LEU A 208 0.03 -4.03 -10.98
C LEU A 208 0.52 -5.12 -11.94
N THR A 209 0.80 -6.32 -11.42
CA THR A 209 1.30 -7.45 -12.20
C THR A 209 0.26 -7.95 -13.21
N GLU A 210 -1.00 -8.08 -12.79
CA GLU A 210 -2.10 -8.51 -13.67
C GLU A 210 -2.37 -7.50 -14.78
N VAL A 211 -2.42 -6.21 -14.44
CA VAL A 211 -2.66 -5.16 -15.43
C VAL A 211 -1.46 -4.99 -16.35
N ALA A 212 -0.23 -5.11 -15.84
CA ALA A 212 0.98 -5.08 -16.67
C ALA A 212 0.96 -6.15 -17.76
N ARG A 213 0.45 -7.36 -17.45
CA ARG A 213 0.28 -8.44 -18.44
C ARG A 213 -0.65 -8.08 -19.60
N LEU A 214 -1.67 -7.27 -19.35
CA LEU A 214 -2.58 -6.81 -20.40
C LEU A 214 -1.92 -5.79 -21.34
N HIS A 215 -0.78 -5.23 -20.93
CA HIS A 215 -0.09 -4.16 -21.61
C HIS A 215 1.34 -4.51 -22.04
N VAL A 216 1.69 -5.78 -22.13
CA VAL A 216 3.03 -6.20 -22.59
C VAL A 216 3.36 -5.70 -23.99
N ASP A 217 2.35 -5.53 -24.85
CA ASP A 217 2.48 -5.00 -26.22
C ASP A 217 1.96 -3.58 -26.37
N SER A 218 1.50 -2.93 -25.32
CA SER A 218 0.99 -1.58 -25.38
C SER A 218 2.14 -0.59 -25.46
N VAL A 219 2.54 -0.29 -26.71
CA VAL A 219 3.66 0.60 -27.01
C VAL A 219 3.48 1.95 -26.35
N MET A 220 4.51 2.42 -25.66
CA MET A 220 4.56 3.71 -24.99
C MET A 220 5.95 4.33 -25.18
N ALA A 221 6.02 5.66 -25.28
CA ALA A 221 7.30 6.35 -25.16
C ALA A 221 7.82 6.23 -23.73
N GLY A 222 9.09 5.90 -23.56
CA GLY A 222 9.80 6.12 -22.32
C GLY A 222 10.14 7.61 -22.17
N TYR A 223 10.24 8.08 -20.93
CA TYR A 223 10.52 9.48 -20.62
C TYR A 223 11.76 9.61 -19.75
N THR A 224 12.64 10.54 -20.13
CA THR A 224 13.71 11.07 -19.30
C THR A 224 13.65 12.59 -19.33
N HIS A 225 13.87 13.27 -18.20
CA HIS A 225 13.76 14.72 -18.13
C HIS A 225 12.41 15.29 -18.63
N HIS A 226 11.33 14.50 -18.50
CA HIS A 226 9.98 14.78 -19.03
C HIS A 226 9.94 14.92 -20.56
N GLN A 227 10.96 14.44 -21.27
CA GLN A 227 11.01 14.40 -22.74
C GLN A 227 10.91 12.96 -23.23
N HIS A 228 10.44 12.77 -24.45
CA HIS A 228 10.48 11.46 -25.11
C HIS A 228 11.93 10.96 -25.18
N ALA A 229 12.14 9.72 -24.75
CA ALA A 229 13.46 9.09 -24.78
C ALA A 229 13.49 7.97 -25.82
N THR A 230 12.97 6.80 -25.50
CA THR A 230 12.96 5.65 -26.40
C THR A 230 11.66 4.85 -26.24
N ILE A 231 11.51 3.79 -27.02
CA ILE A 231 10.31 2.95 -27.04
C ILE A 231 10.31 1.99 -25.84
N SER A 232 9.19 1.94 -25.15
CA SER A 232 8.87 1.03 -24.04
C SER A 232 7.43 0.52 -24.19
N THR A 233 6.90 -0.13 -23.14
CA THR A 233 5.48 -0.50 -23.04
C THR A 233 4.87 0.01 -21.76
N PHE A 234 3.54 0.21 -21.73
CA PHE A 234 2.84 0.56 -20.50
C PHE A 234 2.94 -0.56 -19.46
N GLY A 235 2.97 -1.82 -19.92
CA GLY A 235 3.24 -2.99 -19.05
C GLY A 235 4.59 -2.89 -18.33
N HIS A 236 5.65 -2.49 -19.03
CA HIS A 236 6.96 -2.28 -18.44
C HIS A 236 6.98 -1.15 -17.39
N HIS A 237 6.25 -0.07 -17.63
CA HIS A 237 6.09 1.01 -16.64
C HIS A 237 5.35 0.53 -15.38
N LEU A 238 4.30 -0.29 -15.53
CA LEU A 238 3.59 -0.87 -14.38
C LEU A 238 4.46 -1.88 -13.62
N ALA A 239 5.27 -2.68 -14.31
CA ALA A 239 6.21 -3.62 -13.70
C ALA A 239 7.25 -2.89 -12.84
N ALA A 240 7.72 -1.72 -13.25
CA ALA A 240 8.63 -0.90 -12.45
C ALA A 240 8.00 -0.46 -11.11
N TYR A 241 6.71 -0.10 -11.10
CA TYR A 241 5.98 0.16 -9.85
C TYR A 241 5.79 -1.12 -9.03
N ALA A 242 5.48 -2.25 -9.67
CA ALA A 242 5.37 -3.54 -9.00
C ALA A 242 6.65 -3.92 -8.26
N GLU A 243 7.81 -3.73 -8.88
CA GLU A 243 9.13 -3.93 -8.26
C GLU A 243 9.37 -3.02 -7.05
N ALA A 244 8.89 -1.78 -7.09
CA ALA A 244 8.96 -0.89 -5.93
C ALA A 244 8.13 -1.42 -4.75
N ILE A 245 6.91 -1.91 -5.00
CA ILE A 245 6.05 -2.52 -3.97
C ILE A 245 6.64 -3.83 -3.45
N ARG A 246 7.27 -4.66 -4.31
CA ARG A 246 8.00 -5.85 -3.88
C ARG A 246 9.07 -5.52 -2.83
N ARG A 247 9.84 -4.44 -3.05
CA ARG A 247 10.85 -3.98 -2.07
C ARG A 247 10.24 -3.46 -0.77
N VAL A 248 9.05 -2.86 -0.80
CA VAL A 248 8.32 -2.48 0.42
C VAL A 248 7.94 -3.72 1.23
N LEU A 249 7.43 -4.76 0.58
CA LEU A 249 7.09 -6.04 1.25
C LEU A 249 8.30 -6.70 1.91
N GLN A 250 9.48 -6.63 1.30
CA GLN A 250 10.72 -7.12 1.91
C GLN A 250 11.09 -6.34 3.19
N ARG A 251 10.89 -5.02 3.19
CA ARG A 251 11.12 -4.18 4.40
C ARG A 251 10.12 -4.49 5.51
N LEU A 252 8.84 -4.71 5.17
CA LEU A 252 7.81 -5.13 6.14
C LEU A 252 8.15 -6.49 6.76
N HIS A 253 8.64 -7.44 5.94
CA HIS A 253 9.13 -8.72 6.44
C HIS A 253 10.28 -8.52 7.43
N PHE A 254 11.29 -7.72 7.07
CA PHE A 254 12.43 -7.42 7.93
C PHE A 254 12.00 -6.76 9.25
N TRP A 255 11.09 -5.78 9.21
CA TRP A 255 10.54 -5.15 10.40
C TRP A 255 9.88 -6.19 11.33
N TYR A 256 9.05 -7.08 10.76
CA TYR A 256 8.37 -8.13 11.53
C TYR A 256 9.37 -9.07 12.21
N GLU A 257 10.39 -9.52 11.51
CA GLU A 257 11.42 -10.41 12.05
C GLU A 257 12.26 -9.71 13.15
N THR A 258 12.53 -8.43 13.00
CA THR A 258 13.35 -7.65 13.94
C THR A 258 12.60 -7.37 15.24
N PHE A 259 11.31 -7.00 15.15
CA PHE A 259 10.58 -6.45 16.30
C PHE A 259 9.51 -7.39 16.86
N ASN A 260 9.38 -8.64 16.42
CA ASN A 260 8.41 -9.58 16.98
C ASN A 260 8.92 -10.24 18.29
N TYR A 261 9.45 -9.41 19.20
CA TYR A 261 9.85 -9.81 20.57
C TYR A 261 9.02 -9.08 21.60
N SER A 262 8.80 -9.73 22.79
CA SER A 262 7.93 -9.21 23.84
C SER A 262 8.68 -8.34 24.84
N PRO A 263 8.32 -7.05 25.00
CA PRO A 263 8.82 -6.19 26.06
C PRO A 263 8.24 -6.52 27.44
N LEU A 264 7.13 -7.25 27.53
CA LEU A 264 6.43 -7.50 28.80
C LEU A 264 7.33 -8.16 29.85
N GLY A 265 7.29 -7.63 31.06
CA GLY A 265 8.14 -8.05 32.17
C GLY A 265 9.49 -7.32 32.25
N CYS A 266 9.74 -6.32 31.37
CA CYS A 266 10.83 -5.35 31.54
C CYS A 266 10.57 -4.42 32.73
N VAL A 267 9.30 -4.28 33.14
CA VAL A 267 8.82 -3.40 34.21
C VAL A 267 9.21 -1.95 33.92
N THR A 268 9.96 -1.29 34.78
CA THR A 268 10.46 0.08 34.55
C THR A 268 11.69 0.15 33.62
N GLY A 269 12.12 -0.99 33.09
CA GLY A 269 13.36 -1.18 32.35
C GLY A 269 14.43 -1.96 33.14
N PHE A 270 14.21 -2.17 34.43
CA PHE A 270 15.22 -2.76 35.33
C PHE A 270 14.78 -4.11 35.90
N SER A 271 13.78 -4.75 35.30
CA SER A 271 13.23 -6.04 35.71
C SER A 271 12.56 -6.00 37.11
N THR A 272 12.34 -7.14 37.73
CA THR A 272 11.64 -7.29 39.00
C THR A 272 12.22 -8.45 39.82
N THR A 273 12.02 -8.42 41.13
CA THR A 273 12.35 -9.53 42.02
C THR A 273 11.29 -10.64 42.06
N PHE A 274 10.12 -10.41 41.49
CA PHE A 274 9.10 -11.45 41.34
C PHE A 274 9.57 -12.53 40.36
N PRO A 275 9.28 -13.82 40.61
CA PRO A 275 9.71 -14.92 39.75
C PRO A 275 8.80 -15.06 38.51
N ILE A 276 8.63 -13.97 37.72
CA ILE A 276 7.83 -13.96 36.49
C ILE A 276 8.48 -14.81 35.40
N ASP A 277 7.68 -15.25 34.44
CA ASP A 277 8.11 -16.01 33.28
C ASP A 277 7.83 -15.22 31.99
N ARG A 278 8.85 -14.51 31.48
CA ARG A 278 8.78 -13.71 30.27
C ARG A 278 8.68 -14.55 28.99
N HIS A 279 9.20 -15.78 29.01
CA HIS A 279 9.06 -16.70 27.87
C HIS A 279 7.60 -17.15 27.71
N TYR A 280 6.95 -17.48 28.81
CA TYR A 280 5.55 -17.88 28.80
C TYR A 280 4.64 -16.74 28.32
N THR A 281 4.83 -15.51 28.79
CA THR A 281 4.05 -14.37 28.28
C THR A 281 4.33 -14.08 26.81
N ALA A 282 5.57 -14.17 26.36
CA ALA A 282 5.93 -13.98 24.95
C ALA A 282 5.27 -15.03 24.04
N GLU A 283 5.22 -16.29 24.48
CA GLU A 283 4.51 -17.36 23.75
C GLU A 283 3.02 -17.07 23.63
N LEU A 284 2.35 -16.68 24.72
CA LEU A 284 0.93 -16.34 24.73
C LEU A 284 0.62 -15.13 23.85
N LEU A 285 1.57 -14.21 23.68
CA LEU A 285 1.45 -13.04 22.81
C LEU A 285 1.86 -13.32 21.37
N GLY A 286 2.29 -14.53 21.04
CA GLY A 286 2.73 -14.90 19.68
C GLY A 286 4.02 -14.20 19.25
N CYS A 287 4.89 -13.85 20.21
CA CYS A 287 6.21 -13.31 19.97
C CYS A 287 7.25 -14.44 19.85
N TYR A 288 8.39 -14.17 19.22
CA TYR A 288 9.50 -15.14 19.12
C TYR A 288 10.15 -15.44 20.48
N GLY A 289 10.05 -14.51 21.41
CA GLY A 289 10.57 -14.60 22.75
C GLY A 289 10.49 -13.25 23.46
N PRO A 290 11.01 -13.15 24.70
CA PRO A 290 11.15 -11.87 25.36
C PRO A 290 12.30 -11.06 24.75
N GLU A 291 12.20 -9.73 24.83
CA GLU A 291 13.34 -8.85 24.53
C GLU A 291 14.57 -9.23 25.39
N PRO A 292 15.76 -9.37 24.77
CA PRO A 292 16.95 -9.88 25.47
C PRO A 292 17.42 -8.98 26.62
N ASN A 293 17.29 -7.68 26.47
CA ASN A 293 17.65 -6.68 27.47
C ASN A 293 16.41 -5.94 27.94
N SER A 294 16.25 -5.77 29.25
CA SER A 294 15.04 -5.15 29.80
C SER A 294 15.02 -3.61 29.69
N ILE A 295 16.18 -2.96 29.58
CA ILE A 295 16.26 -1.50 29.46
C ILE A 295 15.95 -1.07 28.02
N ASP A 296 16.38 -1.85 27.06
CA ASP A 296 16.34 -1.52 25.64
C ASP A 296 14.93 -1.15 25.16
N PRO A 297 13.89 -1.98 25.23
CA PRO A 297 12.59 -1.68 24.64
C PRO A 297 11.90 -0.48 25.30
N VAL A 298 12.28 -0.14 26.53
CA VAL A 298 11.76 1.04 27.24
C VAL A 298 12.49 2.31 26.80
N SER A 299 13.77 2.19 26.44
CA SER A 299 14.63 3.31 25.97
C SER A 299 14.47 3.59 24.48
N SER A 300 14.38 2.53 23.67
CA SER A 300 14.31 2.58 22.20
C SER A 300 12.87 2.53 21.66
N ARG A 301 11.90 2.90 22.47
CA ARG A 301 10.47 2.87 22.12
C ARG A 301 10.14 3.55 20.79
N TRP A 302 10.88 4.60 20.43
CA TRP A 302 10.71 5.37 19.19
C TRP A 302 11.16 4.62 17.92
N GLU A 303 12.07 3.66 18.05
CA GLU A 303 12.77 3.02 16.93
C GLU A 303 11.84 2.16 16.06
N PRO A 304 11.05 1.19 16.59
CA PRO A 304 10.10 0.43 15.79
C PRO A 304 9.06 1.32 15.09
N GLU A 305 8.62 2.40 15.76
CA GLU A 305 7.70 3.39 15.20
C GLU A 305 8.32 4.16 14.04
N ALA A 306 9.58 4.59 14.19
CA ALA A 306 10.31 5.32 13.15
C ALA A 306 10.61 4.42 11.93
N GLU A 307 11.01 3.16 12.15
CA GLU A 307 11.23 2.23 11.06
C GLU A 307 9.95 1.91 10.29
N LEU A 308 8.83 1.69 10.99
CA LEU A 308 7.54 1.51 10.31
C LEU A 308 7.12 2.77 9.55
N ALA A 309 7.30 3.96 10.15
CA ALA A 309 7.01 5.23 9.48
C ALA A 309 7.91 5.44 8.26
N GLN A 310 9.17 5.00 8.28
CA GLN A 310 10.07 5.03 7.13
C GLN A 310 9.55 4.15 5.99
N ILE A 311 9.08 2.94 6.30
CA ILE A 311 8.50 2.05 5.29
C ILE A 311 7.27 2.69 4.66
N LEU A 312 6.39 3.29 5.47
CA LEU A 312 5.20 4.01 5.01
C LEU A 312 5.54 5.23 4.16
N ALA A 313 6.52 6.04 4.57
CA ALA A 313 6.97 7.21 3.81
C ALA A 313 7.52 6.80 2.43
N VAL A 314 8.32 5.73 2.36
CA VAL A 314 8.85 5.20 1.09
C VAL A 314 7.72 4.64 0.22
N LEU A 315 6.78 3.90 0.79
CA LEU A 315 5.60 3.39 0.08
C LEU A 315 4.80 4.54 -0.52
N LEU A 316 4.44 5.53 0.29
CA LEU A 316 3.66 6.69 -0.17
C LEU A 316 4.42 7.54 -1.20
N ALA A 317 5.75 7.64 -1.12
CA ALA A 317 6.55 8.28 -2.16
C ALA A 317 6.42 7.57 -3.51
N HIS A 318 6.40 6.23 -3.53
CA HIS A 318 6.13 5.47 -4.75
C HIS A 318 4.70 5.68 -5.24
N LEU A 319 3.70 5.67 -4.35
CA LEU A 319 2.31 5.97 -4.73
C LEU A 319 2.15 7.40 -5.24
N SER A 320 2.84 8.38 -4.67
CA SER A 320 2.88 9.77 -5.13
C SER A 320 3.46 9.91 -6.53
N SER A 321 4.54 9.20 -6.82
CA SER A 321 5.15 9.17 -8.17
C SER A 321 4.20 8.53 -9.19
N MET A 322 3.56 7.42 -8.83
CA MET A 322 2.54 6.77 -9.65
C MET A 322 1.34 7.69 -9.90
N ALA A 323 0.86 8.36 -8.84
CA ALA A 323 -0.23 9.32 -8.91
C ALA A 323 0.09 10.48 -9.85
N GLN A 324 1.29 11.05 -9.77
CA GLN A 324 1.73 12.13 -10.67
C GLN A 324 1.74 11.66 -12.14
N THR A 325 2.23 10.46 -12.41
CA THR A 325 2.20 9.87 -13.76
C THR A 325 0.75 9.72 -14.26
N PHE A 326 -0.14 9.21 -13.43
CA PHE A 326 -1.54 9.01 -13.81
C PHE A 326 -2.29 10.34 -13.98
N ILE A 327 -1.99 11.37 -13.19
CA ILE A 327 -2.51 12.72 -13.39
C ILE A 327 -2.11 13.22 -14.78
N LEU A 328 -0.83 13.18 -15.14
CA LEU A 328 -0.35 13.62 -16.46
C LEU A 328 -1.01 12.84 -17.60
N LEU A 329 -1.04 11.50 -17.50
CA LEU A 329 -1.67 10.67 -18.54
C LEU A 329 -3.18 10.91 -18.67
N SER A 330 -3.84 11.46 -17.63
CA SER A 330 -5.28 11.75 -17.64
C SER A 330 -5.63 13.17 -18.15
N THR A 331 -4.65 14.07 -18.31
CA THR A 331 -4.90 15.41 -18.89
C THR A 331 -5.43 15.33 -20.32
N GLN A 332 -6.04 16.41 -20.80
CA GLN A 332 -6.52 16.48 -22.20
C GLN A 332 -5.37 16.42 -23.20
N GLU A 333 -4.22 16.98 -22.86
CA GLU A 333 -3.01 17.03 -23.68
C GLU A 333 -2.47 15.62 -23.94
N PHE A 334 -2.31 14.80 -22.89
CA PHE A 334 -1.94 13.40 -23.03
C PHE A 334 -3.12 12.55 -23.52
N GLY A 335 -4.26 12.63 -22.86
CA GLY A 335 -5.50 11.97 -23.24
C GLY A 335 -5.46 10.45 -23.23
N VAL A 336 -4.49 9.86 -22.52
CA VAL A 336 -4.19 8.42 -22.51
C VAL A 336 -5.02 7.67 -21.49
N LEU A 337 -5.03 8.17 -20.23
CA LEU A 337 -5.72 7.52 -19.13
C LEU A 337 -7.11 8.11 -18.95
N LYS A 338 -8.13 7.27 -19.09
CA LYS A 338 -9.52 7.61 -18.78
C LYS A 338 -9.86 7.02 -17.41
N LEU A 339 -9.73 7.86 -16.38
CA LEU A 339 -10.00 7.44 -14.99
C LEU A 339 -11.47 7.05 -14.80
N HIS A 340 -11.69 6.01 -14.01
CA HIS A 340 -13.03 5.66 -13.58
C HIS A 340 -13.61 6.79 -12.70
N PRO A 341 -14.85 7.27 -12.97
CA PRO A 341 -15.44 8.43 -12.29
C PRO A 341 -15.48 8.35 -10.77
N ARG A 342 -15.51 7.14 -10.24
CA ARG A 342 -15.51 6.87 -8.80
C ARG A 342 -14.30 7.47 -8.06
N PHE A 343 -13.18 7.65 -8.77
CA PHE A 343 -11.93 8.21 -8.22
C PHE A 343 -11.74 9.68 -8.56
N CYS A 344 -12.77 10.33 -9.06
CA CYS A 344 -12.72 11.71 -9.51
C CYS A 344 -13.84 12.53 -8.85
N SER A 345 -13.63 13.83 -8.74
CA SER A 345 -14.70 14.78 -8.44
C SER A 345 -15.05 15.64 -9.64
N GLY A 346 -16.19 16.30 -9.58
CA GLY A 346 -16.58 17.34 -10.55
C GLY A 346 -16.13 18.73 -10.09
N SER A 347 -16.54 19.74 -10.85
CA SER A 347 -16.36 21.14 -10.47
C SER A 347 -17.71 21.75 -10.05
N SER A 348 -17.70 22.60 -9.05
CA SER A 348 -18.90 23.34 -8.60
C SER A 348 -19.38 24.37 -9.62
N ILE A 349 -18.53 24.75 -10.59
CA ILE A 349 -18.81 25.80 -11.57
C ILE A 349 -18.59 25.35 -13.03
N MET A 350 -17.72 24.38 -13.27
CA MET A 350 -17.39 23.91 -14.63
C MET A 350 -18.01 22.53 -14.86
N PRO A 351 -19.15 22.41 -15.57
CA PRO A 351 -19.90 21.15 -15.68
C PRO A 351 -19.15 20.04 -16.39
N GLN A 352 -18.19 20.34 -17.24
CA GLN A 352 -17.40 19.39 -18.01
C GLN A 352 -16.15 18.90 -17.30
N LYS A 353 -15.75 19.54 -16.18
CA LYS A 353 -14.46 19.28 -15.52
C LYS A 353 -14.52 18.04 -14.64
N VAL A 354 -13.54 17.15 -14.82
CA VAL A 354 -13.34 15.94 -14.00
C VAL A 354 -11.96 16.03 -13.38
N ASN A 355 -11.91 16.05 -12.06
CA ASN A 355 -10.67 16.24 -11.29
C ASN A 355 -10.17 14.89 -10.76
N PRO A 356 -8.88 14.57 -10.89
CA PRO A 356 -8.28 13.36 -10.31
C PRO A 356 -7.91 13.53 -8.83
N ASP A 357 -8.84 14.02 -8.00
CA ASP A 357 -8.60 14.48 -6.62
C ASP A 357 -7.97 13.41 -5.73
N THR A 358 -8.36 12.15 -5.90
CA THR A 358 -7.76 11.04 -5.13
C THR A 358 -6.26 10.91 -5.36
N LEU A 359 -5.79 11.17 -6.59
CA LEU A 359 -4.38 11.15 -6.94
C LEU A 359 -3.63 12.38 -6.38
N GLU A 360 -4.29 13.53 -6.32
CA GLU A 360 -3.72 14.75 -5.73
C GLU A 360 -3.55 14.60 -4.22
N VAL A 361 -4.60 14.12 -3.52
CA VAL A 361 -4.56 13.86 -2.07
C VAL A 361 -3.49 12.81 -1.70
N MET A 362 -3.28 11.81 -2.55
CA MET A 362 -2.23 10.81 -2.34
C MET A 362 -0.83 11.44 -2.27
N LYS A 363 -0.57 12.46 -3.07
CA LYS A 363 0.69 13.23 -3.04
C LYS A 363 0.85 14.02 -1.74
N ALA A 364 -0.23 14.62 -1.23
CA ALA A 364 -0.22 15.33 0.05
C ALA A 364 0.08 14.39 1.23
N LYS A 365 -0.55 13.21 1.24
CA LYS A 365 -0.31 12.18 2.28
C LYS A 365 1.14 11.67 2.30
N ALA A 366 1.80 11.60 1.15
CA ALA A 366 3.21 11.24 1.07
C ALA A 366 4.12 12.30 1.75
N ALA A 367 3.80 13.58 1.56
CA ALA A 367 4.53 14.67 2.21
C ALA A 367 4.32 14.64 3.74
N GLU A 368 3.09 14.41 4.20
CA GLU A 368 2.75 14.33 5.62
C GLU A 368 3.46 13.16 6.32
N ALA A 369 3.45 11.97 5.74
CA ALA A 369 4.15 10.81 6.29
C ALA A 369 5.67 11.06 6.45
N THR A 370 6.27 11.77 5.52
CA THR A 370 7.69 12.16 5.61
C THR A 370 7.94 13.10 6.77
N SER A 371 7.07 14.09 7.00
CA SER A 371 7.17 15.02 8.13
C SER A 371 7.05 14.28 9.48
N ARG A 372 6.13 13.35 9.61
CA ARG A 372 5.96 12.55 10.84
C ARG A 372 7.15 11.63 11.11
N LEU A 373 7.74 11.04 10.08
CA LEU A 373 8.99 10.28 10.21
C LEU A 373 10.12 11.14 10.78
N GLN A 374 10.29 12.36 10.29
CA GLN A 374 11.31 13.29 10.83
C GLN A 374 11.06 13.61 12.30
N THR A 375 9.80 13.78 12.70
CA THR A 375 9.44 14.01 14.11
C THR A 375 9.80 12.79 14.97
N LEU A 376 9.46 11.57 14.54
CA LEU A 376 9.79 10.33 15.25
C LEU A 376 11.31 10.17 15.45
N LEU A 377 12.10 10.38 14.40
CA LEU A 377 13.57 10.33 14.47
C LEU A 377 14.15 11.41 15.41
N THR A 378 13.49 12.55 15.51
CA THR A 378 13.91 13.65 16.37
C THR A 378 13.62 13.36 17.85
N LEU A 379 12.48 12.71 18.14
CA LEU A 379 12.12 12.32 19.50
C LEU A 379 13.05 11.27 20.11
N GLY A 380 13.72 10.46 19.28
CA GLY A 380 14.70 9.47 19.73
C GLY A 380 16.05 10.02 20.16
N ARG A 381 16.27 11.34 20.02
CA ARG A 381 17.60 11.93 20.29
C ARG A 381 17.75 12.48 21.70
N ALA A 382 18.96 12.34 22.24
CA ALA A 382 19.42 13.00 23.46
C ALA A 382 18.68 12.61 24.75
N ASN A 383 18.02 11.45 24.77
CA ASN A 383 17.36 10.93 25.97
C ASN A 383 18.36 10.18 26.85
N LEU A 384 18.20 10.31 28.17
CA LEU A 384 18.87 9.39 29.10
C LEU A 384 18.30 7.98 28.91
N THR A 385 19.18 6.97 28.90
CA THR A 385 18.77 5.56 28.80
C THR A 385 17.74 5.22 29.86
N GLY A 386 16.60 4.69 29.43
CA GLY A 386 15.40 4.44 30.22
C GLY A 386 14.18 5.18 29.65
N TYR A 387 13.06 5.11 30.35
CA TYR A 387 11.83 5.77 29.94
C TYR A 387 11.93 7.29 30.08
N ASN A 388 11.53 8.02 29.04
CA ASN A 388 11.38 9.48 29.04
C ASN A 388 9.99 9.84 28.46
N ARG A 389 9.33 10.84 29.05
CA ARG A 389 7.93 11.16 28.74
C ARG A 389 7.69 11.63 27.29
N GLU A 390 8.65 12.29 26.68
CA GLU A 390 8.58 12.71 25.28
C GLU A 390 8.36 11.55 24.31
N GLN A 391 8.79 10.34 24.67
CA GLN A 391 8.54 9.13 23.88
C GLN A 391 7.07 8.70 23.85
N GLN A 392 6.20 9.29 24.66
CA GLN A 392 4.74 9.05 24.53
C GLN A 392 4.17 9.64 23.24
N TRP A 393 4.83 10.66 22.67
CA TRP A 393 4.41 11.28 21.41
C TRP A 393 4.52 10.34 20.20
N THR A 394 5.38 9.32 20.26
CA THR A 394 5.55 8.35 19.16
C THR A 394 4.24 7.62 18.84
N LYS A 395 3.44 7.32 19.85
CA LYS A 395 2.20 6.56 19.78
C LYS A 395 1.23 7.12 18.73
N TYR A 396 0.77 8.35 18.93
CA TYR A 396 -0.20 8.90 18.00
C TYR A 396 0.41 9.22 16.62
N LEU A 397 1.69 9.58 16.55
CA LEU A 397 2.37 9.87 15.29
C LEU A 397 2.34 8.65 14.35
N ILE A 398 2.73 7.47 14.85
CA ILE A 398 2.70 6.26 14.02
C ILE A 398 1.27 5.77 13.74
N MET A 399 0.36 5.89 14.71
CA MET A 399 -1.02 5.50 14.51
C MET A 399 -1.69 6.32 13.42
N GLU A 400 -1.52 7.64 13.44
CA GLU A 400 -2.05 8.52 12.41
C GLU A 400 -1.38 8.30 11.05
N THR A 401 -0.07 8.05 11.03
CA THR A 401 0.62 7.71 9.78
C THR A 401 0.02 6.46 9.15
N CYS A 402 -0.28 5.44 9.93
CA CYS A 402 -0.97 4.23 9.44
C CYS A 402 -2.38 4.54 8.94
N LEU A 403 -3.18 5.27 9.72
CA LEU A 403 -4.57 5.63 9.37
C LEU A 403 -4.65 6.39 8.04
N GLU A 404 -3.72 7.31 7.80
CA GLU A 404 -3.68 8.09 6.57
C GLU A 404 -3.09 7.32 5.38
N SER A 405 -2.22 6.34 5.63
CA SER A 405 -1.48 5.62 4.58
C SER A 405 -2.24 4.43 4.02
N PHE A 406 -2.94 3.66 4.85
CA PHE A 406 -3.57 2.41 4.43
C PHE A 406 -4.65 2.60 3.36
N PRO A 407 -5.56 3.59 3.48
CA PRO A 407 -6.52 3.87 2.42
C PRO A 407 -5.86 4.23 1.09
N ALA A 408 -4.68 4.88 1.11
CA ALA A 408 -3.95 5.22 -0.10
C ALA A 408 -3.56 3.98 -0.92
N VAL A 409 -3.08 2.91 -0.25
CA VAL A 409 -2.73 1.65 -0.89
C VAL A 409 -3.97 0.99 -1.51
N SER A 410 -5.06 0.90 -0.74
CA SER A 410 -6.33 0.32 -1.20
C SER A 410 -6.90 1.08 -2.40
N ILE A 411 -6.91 2.40 -2.34
CA ILE A 411 -7.43 3.25 -3.43
C ILE A 411 -6.55 3.13 -4.67
N MET A 412 -5.21 3.15 -4.55
CA MET A 412 -4.33 2.96 -5.69
C MET A 412 -4.52 1.58 -6.34
N THR A 413 -4.68 0.54 -5.53
CA THR A 413 -5.01 -0.81 -6.02
C THR A 413 -6.25 -0.79 -6.91
N ARG A 414 -7.30 -0.12 -6.47
CA ARG A 414 -8.56 0.01 -7.22
C ARG A 414 -8.40 0.88 -8.47
N ILE A 415 -7.63 1.97 -8.40
CA ILE A 415 -7.33 2.81 -9.58
C ILE A 415 -6.62 1.97 -10.64
N VAL A 416 -5.59 1.22 -10.27
CA VAL A 416 -4.86 0.33 -11.18
C VAL A 416 -5.81 -0.72 -11.78
N ALA A 417 -6.57 -1.42 -10.94
CA ALA A 417 -7.45 -2.50 -11.39
C ALA A 417 -8.57 -2.03 -12.32
N HIS A 418 -9.09 -0.82 -12.14
CA HIS A 418 -10.27 -0.33 -12.86
C HIS A 418 -9.96 0.68 -13.95
N SER A 419 -8.89 1.47 -13.80
CA SER A 419 -8.61 2.57 -14.74
C SER A 419 -7.40 2.32 -15.64
N CYS A 420 -6.55 1.34 -15.31
CA CYS A 420 -5.32 1.10 -16.07
C CYS A 420 -5.41 -0.11 -17.03
N ARG A 421 -6.58 -0.72 -17.22
CA ARG A 421 -6.81 -1.74 -18.24
C ARG A 421 -6.87 -1.13 -19.63
N PRO A 422 -6.73 -1.91 -20.72
CA PRO A 422 -7.00 -1.40 -22.06
C PRO A 422 -8.37 -0.73 -22.14
N LEU A 423 -8.45 0.37 -22.87
CA LEU A 423 -9.66 1.17 -23.00
C LEU A 423 -10.84 0.32 -23.45
N GLN A 424 -11.94 0.40 -22.74
CA GLN A 424 -13.17 -0.28 -23.06
C GLN A 424 -14.36 0.67 -22.93
N PRO A 425 -15.34 0.61 -23.86
CA PRO A 425 -16.61 1.28 -23.68
C PRO A 425 -17.30 0.76 -22.40
N ASN A 426 -17.68 1.66 -21.55
CA ASN A 426 -18.48 1.31 -20.39
C ASN A 426 -19.90 1.85 -20.61
N ALA A 427 -20.77 0.97 -21.10
CA ALA A 427 -22.15 1.31 -21.43
C ALA A 427 -22.94 1.85 -20.22
N TRP A 428 -22.63 1.37 -19.03
CA TRP A 428 -23.27 1.82 -17.78
C TRP A 428 -22.84 3.23 -17.39
N LEU A 429 -21.56 3.57 -17.60
CA LEU A 429 -21.02 4.91 -17.32
C LEU A 429 -21.25 5.88 -18.50
N GLN A 430 -21.73 5.39 -19.66
CA GLN A 430 -21.85 6.13 -20.91
C GLN A 430 -20.55 6.83 -21.36
N ARG A 431 -19.41 6.28 -20.97
CA ARG A 431 -18.08 6.77 -21.33
C ARG A 431 -17.02 5.67 -21.23
N ASP A 432 -15.93 5.86 -21.95
CA ASP A 432 -14.80 4.95 -21.90
C ASP A 432 -14.01 5.09 -20.60
N VAL A 433 -13.45 3.96 -20.13
CA VAL A 433 -12.55 3.88 -18.98
C VAL A 433 -11.37 3.00 -19.38
N GLY A 434 -10.16 3.40 -19.01
CA GLY A 434 -8.97 2.61 -19.27
C GLY A 434 -7.86 3.40 -19.98
N ILE A 435 -6.89 2.66 -20.51
CA ILE A 435 -5.73 3.17 -21.25
C ILE A 435 -6.02 3.14 -22.74
N ASP A 436 -5.97 4.30 -23.37
CA ASP A 436 -6.02 4.44 -24.83
C ASP A 436 -4.66 4.01 -25.43
N THR A 437 -4.57 2.74 -25.79
CA THR A 437 -3.35 2.15 -26.36
C THR A 437 -3.03 2.68 -27.75
N ALA A 438 -4.04 3.11 -28.52
CA ALA A 438 -3.83 3.76 -29.82
C ALA A 438 -3.17 5.13 -29.65
N ARG A 439 -3.64 5.91 -28.69
CA ARG A 439 -3.05 7.21 -28.33
C ARG A 439 -1.61 7.05 -27.82
N LEU A 440 -1.36 6.08 -26.92
CA LEU A 440 0.00 5.77 -26.46
C LEU A 440 0.95 5.48 -27.62
N ARG A 441 0.51 4.60 -28.55
CA ARG A 441 1.31 4.21 -29.72
C ARG A 441 1.57 5.41 -30.63
N ALA A 442 0.56 6.26 -30.87
CA ALA A 442 0.72 7.46 -31.66
C ALA A 442 1.75 8.42 -31.08
N MET A 443 1.72 8.64 -29.76
CA MET A 443 2.71 9.48 -29.07
C MET A 443 4.11 8.87 -29.12
N ALA A 444 4.24 7.56 -28.98
CA ALA A 444 5.53 6.86 -29.04
C ALA A 444 6.20 6.96 -30.43
N GLY A 445 5.43 7.19 -31.49
CA GLY A 445 5.92 7.39 -32.85
C GLY A 445 6.38 8.81 -33.17
N THR A 446 6.52 9.71 -32.19
CA THR A 446 6.89 11.10 -32.41
C THR A 446 8.28 11.44 -31.87
N GLY A 447 8.87 12.53 -32.39
CA GLY A 447 10.09 13.10 -31.80
C GLY A 447 11.33 12.22 -31.95
N PHE A 448 11.46 11.46 -33.00
CA PHE A 448 12.62 10.59 -33.26
C PHE A 448 12.88 9.53 -32.20
N ALA A 449 11.84 9.04 -31.55
CA ALA A 449 11.95 8.08 -30.43
C ALA A 449 12.65 6.75 -30.82
N GLY A 450 12.73 6.42 -32.10
CA GLY A 450 13.45 5.25 -32.65
C GLY A 450 14.89 5.51 -33.10
N ALA A 451 15.39 6.74 -32.96
CA ALA A 451 16.71 7.11 -33.50
C ALA A 451 17.87 6.38 -32.77
N THR A 452 17.74 6.15 -31.46
CA THR A 452 18.74 5.44 -30.68
C THR A 452 18.86 3.98 -31.15
N GLU A 453 17.75 3.32 -31.37
CA GLU A 453 17.72 1.92 -31.81
C GLU A 453 18.21 1.77 -33.25
N LEU A 454 17.91 2.74 -34.12
CA LEU A 454 18.53 2.78 -35.45
C LEU A 454 20.05 2.89 -35.35
N LEU A 455 20.57 3.77 -34.48
CA LEU A 455 22.00 3.90 -34.23
C LEU A 455 22.61 2.56 -33.73
N GLU A 456 22.01 1.91 -32.74
CA GLU A 456 22.50 0.64 -32.19
C GLU A 456 22.52 -0.47 -33.23
N GLN A 457 21.50 -0.55 -34.05
CA GLN A 457 21.43 -1.50 -35.14
C GLN A 457 22.46 -1.21 -36.25
N LEU A 458 22.70 0.05 -36.56
CA LEU A 458 23.77 0.41 -37.50
C LEU A 458 25.15 0.02 -36.95
N VAL A 459 25.43 0.23 -35.68
CA VAL A 459 26.68 -0.25 -35.04
C VAL A 459 26.81 -1.76 -35.18
N THR A 460 25.75 -2.50 -34.87
CA THR A 460 25.74 -3.96 -34.92
C THR A 460 25.99 -4.51 -36.33
N HIS A 461 25.38 -3.87 -37.34
CA HIS A 461 25.47 -4.32 -38.72
C HIS A 461 26.77 -3.91 -39.41
N THR A 462 27.36 -2.77 -39.04
CA THR A 462 28.53 -2.23 -39.73
C THR A 462 29.84 -2.42 -39.00
N GLY A 463 29.79 -2.62 -37.69
CA GLY A 463 30.99 -2.66 -36.82
C GLY A 463 31.66 -1.29 -36.65
N ILE A 464 31.06 -0.21 -37.16
CA ILE A 464 31.58 1.15 -37.00
C ILE A 464 31.35 1.61 -35.56
N GLU A 465 32.30 2.38 -35.03
CA GLU A 465 32.30 2.82 -33.64
C GLU A 465 31.05 3.63 -33.31
N PHE A 466 30.45 3.33 -32.15
CA PHE A 466 29.22 3.94 -31.65
C PHE A 466 29.27 5.49 -31.70
N ARG A 467 30.35 6.10 -31.27
CA ARG A 467 30.50 7.57 -31.23
C ARG A 467 30.52 8.19 -32.63
N ARG A 468 31.03 7.47 -33.60
CA ARG A 468 31.05 7.93 -35.00
C ARG A 468 29.66 7.88 -35.61
N LEU A 469 28.96 6.75 -35.46
CA LEU A 469 27.57 6.60 -35.90
C LEU A 469 26.59 7.49 -35.13
N LYS A 470 26.89 7.81 -33.87
CA LYS A 470 26.10 8.80 -33.11
C LYS A 470 26.12 10.17 -33.80
N ARG A 471 27.28 10.66 -34.23
CA ARG A 471 27.36 11.93 -35.00
C ARG A 471 26.57 11.87 -36.32
N VAL A 472 26.68 10.73 -37.04
CA VAL A 472 25.88 10.49 -38.24
C VAL A 472 24.38 10.59 -37.94
N THR A 473 23.94 9.92 -36.86
CA THR A 473 22.52 9.89 -36.48
C THR A 473 22.02 11.28 -36.05
N GLU A 474 22.84 12.02 -35.32
CA GLU A 474 22.54 13.43 -34.95
C GLU A 474 22.41 14.33 -36.18
N HIS A 475 23.32 14.19 -37.15
CA HIS A 475 23.26 14.92 -38.42
C HIS A 475 22.06 14.51 -39.25
N ALA A 476 21.75 13.21 -39.30
CA ALA A 476 20.56 12.69 -40.01
C ALA A 476 19.24 13.20 -39.42
N VAL A 477 19.16 13.34 -38.09
CA VAL A 477 18.01 13.99 -37.41
C VAL A 477 17.86 15.44 -37.87
N ALA A 478 18.95 16.20 -37.87
CA ALA A 478 18.94 17.61 -38.30
C ALA A 478 18.52 17.77 -39.80
N LEU A 479 19.03 16.90 -40.68
CA LEU A 479 18.65 16.86 -42.08
C LEU A 479 17.19 16.46 -42.27
N SER A 480 16.68 15.49 -41.52
CA SER A 480 15.27 15.09 -41.59
C SER A 480 14.34 16.22 -41.16
N LEU A 481 14.70 16.99 -40.12
CA LEU A 481 13.95 18.18 -39.70
C LEU A 481 13.93 19.25 -40.82
N GLN A 482 15.06 19.47 -41.51
CA GLN A 482 15.13 20.40 -42.67
C GLN A 482 14.24 19.93 -43.82
N GLN A 483 14.03 18.64 -43.99
CA GLN A 483 13.14 18.04 -44.96
C GLN A 483 11.65 18.10 -44.55
N GLY A 484 11.32 18.66 -43.37
CA GLY A 484 9.98 18.76 -42.83
C GLY A 484 9.51 17.50 -42.08
N GLU A 485 10.39 16.52 -41.88
CA GLU A 485 10.09 15.33 -41.09
C GLU A 485 10.44 15.57 -39.62
N GLY A 486 9.48 15.34 -38.71
CA GLY A 486 9.66 15.59 -37.27
C GLY A 486 9.66 14.34 -36.42
N ASN A 487 9.47 13.15 -36.98
CA ASN A 487 9.26 11.92 -36.23
C ASN A 487 10.28 10.81 -36.52
N TRP A 488 10.83 10.78 -37.75
CA TRP A 488 11.66 9.69 -38.25
C TRP A 488 12.89 10.21 -38.98
N ILE A 489 13.99 9.50 -38.84
CA ILE A 489 15.17 9.72 -39.68
C ILE A 489 14.81 9.17 -41.08
N THR A 490 14.82 10.04 -42.10
CA THR A 490 14.58 9.61 -43.47
C THR A 490 15.79 8.86 -44.02
N HIS A 491 15.56 7.97 -44.98
CA HIS A 491 16.64 7.27 -45.68
C HIS A 491 17.59 8.26 -46.37
N THR A 492 17.05 9.28 -47.04
CA THR A 492 17.81 10.32 -47.73
C THR A 492 18.72 11.09 -46.74
N ALA A 493 18.19 11.49 -45.59
CA ALA A 493 18.97 12.19 -44.57
C ALA A 493 20.08 11.30 -43.99
N LEU A 494 19.78 10.02 -43.75
CA LEU A 494 20.79 9.08 -43.24
C LEU A 494 21.92 8.85 -44.27
N CYS A 495 21.60 8.64 -45.55
CA CYS A 495 22.59 8.46 -46.61
C CYS A 495 23.48 9.70 -46.74
N GLN A 496 22.90 10.89 -46.70
CA GLN A 496 23.66 12.15 -46.75
C GLN A 496 24.60 12.28 -45.55
N ALA A 497 24.10 12.03 -44.35
CA ALA A 497 24.92 12.11 -43.12
C ALA A 497 26.08 11.08 -43.10
N LEU A 498 25.85 9.87 -43.64
CA LEU A 498 26.91 8.86 -43.83
C LEU A 498 27.97 9.33 -44.81
N GLN A 499 27.53 9.90 -45.95
CA GLN A 499 28.45 10.42 -46.95
C GLN A 499 29.30 11.58 -46.40
N ASP A 500 28.69 12.51 -45.66
CA ASP A 500 29.37 13.67 -45.06
C ASP A 500 30.42 13.25 -44.04
N GLU A 501 30.22 12.12 -43.35
CA GLU A 501 31.20 11.50 -42.43
C GLU A 501 32.20 10.58 -43.15
N GLY A 502 32.14 10.48 -44.49
CA GLY A 502 33.04 9.63 -45.28
C GLY A 502 32.82 8.14 -45.05
N LEU A 503 31.61 7.70 -44.76
CA LEU A 503 31.26 6.34 -44.49
C LEU A 503 30.52 5.70 -45.67
N ALA A 504 31.07 4.60 -46.20
CA ALA A 504 30.45 3.82 -47.27
C ALA A 504 29.55 2.70 -46.69
N VAL A 505 28.38 3.10 -46.13
CA VAL A 505 27.41 2.17 -45.60
C VAL A 505 26.20 2.12 -46.53
N ASN A 506 25.84 0.93 -46.99
CA ASN A 506 24.63 0.74 -47.80
C ASN A 506 23.51 0.17 -46.93
N VAL A 507 22.47 0.98 -46.70
CA VAL A 507 21.24 0.60 -45.98
C VAL A 507 20.07 1.01 -46.86
N ASP A 508 19.14 0.12 -47.15
CA ASP A 508 17.95 0.44 -47.95
C ASP A 508 16.88 1.20 -47.15
N ALA A 509 16.00 1.88 -47.86
CA ALA A 509 14.97 2.74 -47.25
C ALA A 509 13.97 1.95 -46.37
N GLU A 510 13.65 0.71 -46.74
CA GLU A 510 12.74 -0.15 -45.97
C GLU A 510 13.37 -0.53 -44.65
N THR A 511 14.66 -0.89 -44.64
CA THR A 511 15.42 -1.21 -43.41
C THR A 511 15.50 0.00 -42.48
N VAL A 512 15.83 1.21 -43.00
CA VAL A 512 15.86 2.44 -42.18
C VAL A 512 14.52 2.69 -41.53
N ARG A 513 13.43 2.53 -42.25
CA ARG A 513 12.08 2.69 -41.69
C ARG A 513 11.76 1.63 -40.66
N ARG A 514 11.98 0.35 -40.97
CA ARG A 514 11.67 -0.81 -40.11
C ARG A 514 12.40 -0.76 -38.78
N LEU A 515 13.67 -0.37 -38.78
CA LEU A 515 14.49 -0.30 -37.55
C LEU A 515 14.01 0.78 -36.56
N GLN A 516 13.24 1.76 -37.02
CA GLN A 516 12.65 2.80 -36.17
C GLN A 516 11.21 2.47 -35.77
N GLU A 517 10.63 1.39 -36.29
CA GLU A 517 9.26 1.00 -35.91
C GLU A 517 9.19 0.46 -34.49
N PRO A 518 8.24 0.94 -33.66
CA PRO A 518 8.12 0.55 -32.27
C PRO A 518 8.05 -0.97 -32.05
N GLY A 519 7.34 -1.70 -32.92
CA GLY A 519 7.25 -3.17 -32.84
C GLY A 519 8.58 -3.87 -33.05
N THR A 520 9.39 -3.41 -34.02
CA THR A 520 10.74 -3.94 -34.28
C THR A 520 11.68 -3.65 -33.13
N ILE A 521 11.60 -2.45 -32.57
CA ILE A 521 12.39 -2.01 -31.41
C ILE A 521 12.11 -2.89 -30.20
N LEU A 522 10.84 -3.09 -29.86
CA LEU A 522 10.45 -3.94 -28.73
C LEU A 522 10.87 -5.39 -28.92
N ALA A 523 10.75 -5.92 -30.13
CA ALA A 523 11.19 -7.28 -30.44
C ALA A 523 12.70 -7.48 -30.23
N ALA A 524 13.50 -6.44 -30.38
CA ALA A 524 14.94 -6.46 -30.16
C ALA A 524 15.35 -6.29 -28.67
N LYS A 525 14.53 -5.65 -27.84
CA LYS A 525 14.84 -5.30 -26.43
C LYS A 525 14.58 -6.46 -25.47
N GLN A 526 15.23 -7.62 -25.66
CA GLN A 526 15.01 -8.84 -24.87
C GLN A 526 15.99 -9.03 -23.70
N VAL A 527 16.81 -8.02 -23.40
CA VAL A 527 17.70 -8.06 -22.22
C VAL A 527 16.86 -8.12 -20.95
N ALA A 528 17.34 -8.86 -19.95
CA ALA A 528 16.64 -8.98 -18.65
C ALA A 528 16.27 -7.61 -18.07
N GLY A 529 15.01 -7.45 -17.65
CA GLY A 529 14.45 -6.19 -17.20
C GLY A 529 14.11 -5.20 -18.34
N GLY A 530 14.25 -5.59 -19.61
CA GLY A 530 13.87 -4.77 -20.75
C GLY A 530 12.38 -4.84 -21.10
N PRO A 531 11.90 -3.89 -21.95
CA PRO A 531 10.49 -3.80 -22.33
C PRO A 531 10.02 -4.84 -23.36
N GLY A 532 10.94 -5.67 -23.91
CA GLY A 532 10.59 -6.71 -24.85
C GLY A 532 9.69 -7.77 -24.22
N ARG A 533 8.75 -8.31 -25.01
CA ARG A 533 7.72 -9.23 -24.51
C ARG A 533 8.27 -10.35 -23.65
N GLN A 534 9.26 -11.09 -24.12
CA GLN A 534 9.80 -12.25 -23.40
C GLN A 534 10.49 -11.86 -22.08
N ALA A 535 11.26 -10.77 -22.08
CA ALA A 535 11.93 -10.25 -20.90
C ALA A 535 10.90 -9.82 -19.84
N LEU A 536 9.88 -9.05 -20.25
CA LEU A 536 8.83 -8.57 -19.38
C LEU A 536 7.93 -9.72 -18.85
N GLU A 537 7.54 -10.68 -19.68
CA GLU A 537 6.77 -11.84 -19.24
C GLU A 537 7.53 -12.68 -18.21
N THR A 538 8.86 -12.78 -18.35
CA THR A 538 9.74 -13.46 -17.38
C THR A 538 9.72 -12.71 -16.02
N GLU A 539 9.87 -11.40 -16.03
CA GLU A 539 9.80 -10.57 -14.83
C GLU A 539 8.42 -10.69 -14.15
N LEU A 540 7.34 -10.58 -14.91
CA LEU A 540 5.98 -10.71 -14.40
C LEU A 540 5.70 -12.11 -13.81
N ALA A 541 6.28 -13.18 -14.36
CA ALA A 541 6.18 -14.52 -13.81
C ALA A 541 6.88 -14.63 -12.44
N GLN A 542 8.04 -13.99 -12.29
CA GLN A 542 8.75 -13.92 -11.00
C GLN A 542 7.94 -13.15 -9.95
N LEU A 543 7.31 -12.02 -10.33
CA LEU A 543 6.43 -11.25 -9.46
C LEU A 543 5.21 -12.06 -9.00
N VAL A 544 4.58 -12.85 -9.88
CA VAL A 544 3.47 -13.75 -9.51
C VAL A 544 3.91 -14.80 -8.50
N THR A 545 5.08 -15.41 -8.72
CA THR A 545 5.64 -16.37 -7.78
C THR A 545 5.90 -15.74 -6.42
N PHE A 546 6.45 -14.52 -6.40
CA PHE A 546 6.67 -13.76 -5.18
C PHE A 546 5.34 -13.45 -4.46
N VAL A 547 4.32 -12.95 -5.17
CA VAL A 547 2.98 -12.69 -4.60
C VAL A 547 2.42 -13.95 -3.96
N THR A 548 2.43 -15.07 -4.66
CA THR A 548 1.88 -16.34 -4.16
C THR A 548 2.56 -16.80 -2.88
N THR A 549 3.90 -16.75 -2.87
CA THR A 549 4.71 -17.17 -1.72
C THR A 549 4.50 -16.25 -0.51
N GLN A 550 4.53 -14.94 -0.74
CA GLN A 550 4.37 -13.97 0.34
C GLN A 550 2.94 -13.92 0.88
N SER A 551 1.92 -14.06 0.03
CA SER A 551 0.53 -14.13 0.47
C SER A 551 0.31 -15.26 1.46
N ARG A 552 0.87 -16.45 1.18
CA ARG A 552 0.82 -17.58 2.09
C ARG A 552 1.54 -17.27 3.42
N ALA A 553 2.76 -16.77 3.36
CA ALA A 553 3.55 -16.49 4.56
C ALA A 553 2.90 -15.42 5.46
N TRP A 554 2.32 -14.38 4.89
CA TRP A 554 1.62 -13.35 5.66
C TRP A 554 0.26 -13.84 6.20
N GLN A 555 -0.41 -14.74 5.50
CA GLN A 555 -1.62 -15.38 6.00
C GLN A 555 -1.32 -16.29 7.19
N GLU A 556 -0.28 -17.12 7.11
CA GLU A 556 0.17 -17.97 8.21
C GLU A 556 0.50 -17.16 9.48
N ARG A 557 1.15 -15.98 9.32
CA ARG A 557 1.39 -15.05 10.44
C ARG A 557 0.08 -14.50 11.02
N SER A 558 -0.85 -14.10 10.18
CA SER A 558 -2.17 -13.61 10.60
C SER A 558 -2.92 -14.66 11.40
N ASP A 559 -2.97 -15.90 10.90
CA ASP A 559 -3.67 -17.02 11.53
C ASP A 559 -3.04 -17.39 12.88
N LEU A 560 -1.70 -17.37 12.96
CA LEU A 560 -0.99 -17.60 14.22
C LEU A 560 -1.35 -16.54 15.28
N LEU A 561 -1.36 -15.26 14.90
CA LEU A 561 -1.69 -14.19 15.83
C LEU A 561 -3.14 -14.28 16.32
N GLN A 562 -4.05 -14.62 15.42
CA GLN A 562 -5.44 -14.86 15.77
C GLN A 562 -5.60 -16.04 16.74
N ALA A 563 -4.98 -17.17 16.46
CA ALA A 563 -5.05 -18.35 17.30
C ALA A 563 -4.48 -18.08 18.70
N LYS A 564 -3.35 -17.35 18.81
CA LYS A 564 -2.76 -16.99 20.10
C LYS A 564 -3.64 -16.02 20.89
N CYS A 565 -4.26 -15.06 20.25
CA CYS A 565 -5.21 -14.16 20.90
C CYS A 565 -6.45 -14.90 21.42
N GLU A 566 -7.04 -15.79 20.61
CA GLU A 566 -8.18 -16.62 21.00
C GLU A 566 -7.83 -17.57 22.16
N GLN A 567 -6.67 -18.21 22.10
CA GLN A 567 -6.15 -19.04 23.19
C GLN A 567 -6.04 -18.27 24.50
N CYS A 568 -5.57 -17.04 24.47
CA CYS A 568 -5.51 -16.16 25.63
C CYS A 568 -6.90 -15.74 26.12
N GLY A 569 -7.88 -15.61 25.24
CA GLY A 569 -9.24 -15.20 25.54
C GLY A 569 -10.13 -16.30 26.14
N GLN A 570 -9.78 -17.57 25.97
CA GLN A 570 -10.53 -18.71 26.54
C GLN A 570 -10.37 -18.72 28.05
N CYS A 571 -11.49 -18.69 28.78
CA CYS A 571 -11.54 -18.73 30.24
C CYS A 571 -11.37 -20.16 30.77
#